data_2bb9f1bf1b7a0959c05572d477aed637
#
_entry.id   2bb9f1bf1b7a0959c05572d477aed637
#
_cell.length_a   1.000
_cell.length_b   1.000
_cell.length_c   1.000
_cell.angle_alpha   90.00
_cell.angle_beta   90.00
_cell.angle_gamma   90.00
#
_symmetry.space_group_name_H-M   'P 1'
#
loop_
_entity.id
_entity.type
_entity.pdbx_description
1 polymer ?
#
loop_
_entity_poly.entity_id
_entity_poly.type
_entity_poly.pdbx_seq_one_letter_code
_entity_poly.pdbx_strand_id
1 'polypeptide(L)'
;VGKNESGKTAVLQSLYKSFPIDSMKFDPDLDYPSHLTRELAAKNPIRIAELTYELDKDDISAVEELLCPDVLQSEYVTISIGYFYDNPQWSVSLNSEKFVASLKDSLDLPKEDKKKTDAVSTVSDLVAVLKEMETTTCSSDAVLKRIDAWPEPDPVQAAVDVLNGRLPRFVYFGDYDIMPGKVSIPRLIELRKDGALERGQEALLALLEIAGVEIDDLNTAENHEHLIRQMENASNTISDEVFEYWSQNKELQVELKDIPKAEAGAGSPLDMAPLLQVRVRNNRHRVTVPFDERSRGFVWFFSFLAYFSKLEKESAGPIILLLDEPGLSLHATAQHDLLRFINDRLASSHQVIFTTHSPFMIDSRHFERVRTVIDDVSTGTTVSSDVLKTDADSAFPLHAALGMELTQTLFVGPDVLLVEGPSDVVYLQYLSDQLVKNGKPGLDERWVLVPGGGIAKLPAFLALFGANNMKVAVLSDSSVDDERSVRRLQGIDRLYHGGVIQIGDVLGRPEGDMEDLLPERLYVELVNDAYQGSLSGNPLSLEKLPAGPRIVKRVEQAFIDLNINKGKLNHYSPAGALLRKRNMRKLSEEELSTASLLISRINGLLNK
;
A
#
# COMPACT_ATOMS: atom_id res chain seq x y z
N VAL A 1 -10.03 2.95 -1.58
CA VAL A 1 -11.30 2.32 -1.98
C VAL A 1 -12.40 3.38 -1.99
N GLY A 2 -13.31 3.36 -2.93
CA GLY A 2 -14.43 4.31 -3.02
C GLY A 2 -15.31 4.05 -4.23
N LYS A 3 -16.45 4.75 -4.29
CA LYS A 3 -17.37 4.70 -5.44
C LYS A 3 -16.67 5.15 -6.73
N ASN A 4 -17.30 4.86 -7.88
CA ASN A 4 -16.92 5.52 -9.11
C ASN A 4 -17.12 7.04 -8.94
N GLU A 5 -16.24 7.84 -9.53
CA GLU A 5 -16.25 9.31 -9.44
C GLU A 5 -15.96 9.89 -8.03
N SER A 6 -15.49 9.07 -7.06
CA SER A 6 -15.12 9.61 -5.74
C SER A 6 -13.78 10.35 -5.70
N GLY A 7 -13.08 10.49 -6.82
CA GLY A 7 -11.80 11.17 -6.90
C GLY A 7 -10.56 10.28 -6.67
N LYS A 8 -10.71 8.93 -6.68
CA LYS A 8 -9.59 7.99 -6.50
C LYS A 8 -8.41 8.26 -7.44
N THR A 9 -8.71 8.35 -8.74
CA THR A 9 -7.72 8.68 -9.78
C THR A 9 -7.08 10.05 -9.55
N ALA A 10 -7.86 11.06 -9.15
CA ALA A 10 -7.36 12.40 -8.87
C ALA A 10 -6.36 12.40 -7.71
N VAL A 11 -6.59 11.61 -6.66
CA VAL A 11 -5.65 11.43 -5.55
C VAL A 11 -4.33 10.83 -6.05
N LEU A 12 -4.37 9.75 -6.85
CA LEU A 12 -3.14 9.15 -7.40
C LEU A 12 -2.42 10.10 -8.34
N GLN A 13 -3.15 10.82 -9.21
CA GLN A 13 -2.57 11.78 -10.14
C GLN A 13 -1.90 12.96 -9.42
N SER A 14 -2.47 13.42 -8.30
CA SER A 14 -1.86 14.48 -7.49
C SER A 14 -0.54 14.03 -6.86
N LEU A 15 -0.46 12.79 -6.36
CA LEU A 15 0.77 12.22 -5.85
C LEU A 15 1.80 12.06 -6.98
N TYR A 16 1.40 11.45 -8.10
CA TYR A 16 2.27 11.21 -9.24
C TYR A 16 2.92 12.49 -9.77
N LYS A 17 2.10 13.50 -10.06
CA LYS A 17 2.58 14.78 -10.62
C LYS A 17 3.44 15.58 -9.63
N SER A 18 3.44 15.22 -8.35
CA SER A 18 4.29 15.89 -7.35
C SER A 18 5.77 15.58 -7.53
N PHE A 19 6.15 14.31 -7.70
CA PHE A 19 7.53 13.85 -7.92
C PHE A 19 7.56 12.66 -8.89
N PRO A 20 7.20 12.85 -10.15
CA PRO A 20 7.13 11.77 -11.13
C PRO A 20 8.52 11.23 -11.48
N ILE A 21 8.60 9.97 -11.86
CA ILE A 21 9.82 9.38 -12.41
C ILE A 21 10.13 9.91 -13.81
N ASP A 22 9.10 10.29 -14.54
CA ASP A 22 9.15 10.92 -15.85
C ASP A 22 9.01 12.46 -15.77
N SER A 23 8.83 13.13 -16.89
CA SER A 23 8.72 14.58 -16.97
C SER A 23 7.31 15.15 -16.79
N MET A 24 6.34 14.34 -16.33
CA MET A 24 4.95 14.80 -16.14
C MET A 24 4.87 15.92 -15.11
N LYS A 25 4.05 16.93 -15.38
CA LYS A 25 3.87 18.09 -14.51
C LYS A 25 2.40 18.42 -14.34
N PHE A 26 2.09 19.18 -13.29
CA PHE A 26 0.78 19.79 -13.14
C PHE A 26 0.52 20.82 -14.26
N ASP A 27 -0.64 20.70 -14.90
CA ASP A 27 -1.13 21.62 -15.92
C ASP A 27 -2.26 22.48 -15.33
N PRO A 28 -2.08 23.82 -15.21
CA PRO A 28 -3.11 24.69 -14.66
C PRO A 28 -4.43 24.65 -15.41
N ASP A 29 -4.40 24.40 -16.71
CA ASP A 29 -5.60 24.41 -17.55
C ASP A 29 -6.39 23.10 -17.44
N LEU A 30 -5.72 21.99 -17.11
CA LEU A 30 -6.33 20.65 -17.01
C LEU A 30 -6.59 20.21 -15.57
N ASP A 31 -5.69 20.54 -14.65
CA ASP A 31 -5.70 20.01 -13.29
C ASP A 31 -6.34 20.96 -12.26
N TYR A 32 -6.51 22.24 -12.59
CA TYR A 32 -7.10 23.20 -11.66
C TYR A 32 -8.64 23.20 -11.75
N PRO A 33 -9.34 23.26 -10.60
CA PRO A 33 -10.80 23.26 -10.60
C PRO A 33 -11.39 24.42 -11.43
N SER A 34 -12.23 24.11 -12.40
CA SER A 34 -12.79 25.09 -13.35
C SER A 34 -13.58 26.24 -12.68
N HIS A 35 -14.17 26.00 -11.51
CA HIS A 35 -14.90 27.01 -10.75
C HIS A 35 -13.99 28.01 -10.01
N LEU A 36 -12.70 27.73 -9.86
CA LEU A 36 -11.70 28.57 -9.21
C LEU A 36 -10.75 29.29 -10.19
N THR A 37 -10.99 29.21 -11.48
CA THR A 37 -10.12 29.77 -12.54
C THR A 37 -9.80 31.26 -12.40
N ARG A 38 -10.63 32.04 -11.69
CA ARG A 38 -10.33 33.45 -11.38
C ARG A 38 -9.08 33.62 -10.52
N GLU A 39 -8.76 32.67 -9.69
CA GLU A 39 -7.56 32.67 -8.83
C GLU A 39 -6.29 32.46 -9.66
N LEU A 40 -6.36 31.60 -10.67
CA LEU A 40 -5.26 31.38 -11.62
C LEU A 40 -4.91 32.65 -12.41
N ALA A 41 -5.91 33.46 -12.77
CA ALA A 41 -5.70 34.67 -13.54
C ALA A 41 -4.82 35.71 -12.84
N ALA A 42 -4.75 35.67 -11.51
CA ALA A 42 -3.88 36.54 -10.70
C ALA A 42 -2.42 36.15 -10.73
N LYS A 43 -2.06 34.93 -11.22
CA LYS A 43 -0.70 34.35 -11.23
C LYS A 43 0.04 34.42 -9.88
N ASN A 44 -0.68 34.44 -8.81
CA ASN A 44 -0.11 34.33 -7.47
C ASN A 44 0.28 32.87 -7.18
N PRO A 45 1.30 32.63 -6.36
CA PRO A 45 1.64 31.27 -5.93
C PRO A 45 0.45 30.57 -5.29
N ILE A 46 0.02 29.45 -5.86
CA ILE A 46 -1.10 28.63 -5.35
C ILE A 46 -0.57 27.25 -5.00
N ARG A 47 -0.65 26.86 -3.73
CA ARG A 47 -0.25 25.53 -3.28
C ARG A 47 -1.23 24.49 -3.84
N ILE A 48 -0.68 23.45 -4.50
CA ILE A 48 -1.43 22.34 -5.09
C ILE A 48 -1.36 21.13 -4.17
N ALA A 49 -0.15 20.81 -3.72
CA ALA A 49 0.11 19.63 -2.90
C ALA A 49 1.07 19.98 -1.76
N GLU A 50 0.86 19.31 -0.65
CA GLU A 50 1.77 19.31 0.50
C GLU A 50 1.99 17.87 0.92
N LEU A 51 3.23 17.42 0.84
CA LEU A 51 3.62 16.05 1.17
C LEU A 51 4.51 16.07 2.40
N THR A 52 4.17 15.25 3.38
CA THR A 52 4.98 15.05 4.58
C THR A 52 5.61 13.67 4.52
N TYR A 53 6.94 13.64 4.57
CA TYR A 53 7.74 12.42 4.59
C TYR A 53 8.28 12.18 5.99
N GLU A 54 8.25 10.94 6.43
CA GLU A 54 8.93 10.44 7.62
C GLU A 54 10.33 10.00 7.20
N LEU A 55 11.36 10.57 7.83
CA LEU A 55 12.76 10.23 7.54
C LEU A 55 13.11 8.90 8.19
N ASP A 56 13.77 8.04 7.45
CA ASP A 56 14.33 6.82 8.00
C ASP A 56 15.71 7.06 8.65
N LYS A 57 16.30 6.02 9.21
CA LYS A 57 17.61 6.13 9.89
C LYS A 57 18.73 6.51 8.92
N ASP A 58 18.65 6.08 7.68
CA ASP A 58 19.67 6.34 6.67
C ASP A 58 19.55 7.79 6.17
N ASP A 59 18.35 8.34 6.11
CA ASP A 59 18.09 9.75 5.79
C ASP A 59 18.62 10.67 6.89
N ILE A 60 18.31 10.32 8.16
CA ILE A 60 18.80 11.07 9.33
C ILE A 60 20.33 11.03 9.35
N SER A 61 20.92 9.85 9.21
CA SER A 61 22.38 9.70 9.19
C SER A 61 23.05 10.50 8.08
N ALA A 62 22.45 10.54 6.88
CA ALA A 62 23.00 11.31 5.76
C ALA A 62 23.02 12.82 6.02
N VAL A 63 22.00 13.36 6.69
CA VAL A 63 21.96 14.77 7.09
C VAL A 63 22.95 15.03 8.24
N GLU A 64 23.04 14.13 9.22
CA GLU A 64 23.95 14.28 10.37
C GLU A 64 25.43 14.16 9.98
N GLU A 65 25.76 13.29 9.03
CA GLU A 65 27.13 13.21 8.46
C GLU A 65 27.50 14.49 7.71
N LEU A 66 26.54 15.07 6.99
CA LEU A 66 26.78 16.34 6.30
C LEU A 66 26.92 17.51 7.27
N LEU A 67 26.13 17.56 8.34
CA LEU A 67 26.07 18.69 9.27
C LEU A 67 26.72 18.34 10.62
N CYS A 68 25.97 17.80 11.56
CA CYS A 68 26.47 17.31 12.83
C CYS A 68 25.42 16.38 13.49
N PRO A 69 25.83 15.52 14.45
CA PRO A 69 24.91 14.64 15.16
C PRO A 69 23.76 15.38 15.86
N ASP A 70 22.57 14.79 15.87
CA ASP A 70 21.32 15.32 16.44
C ASP A 70 21.01 16.77 15.99
N VAL A 71 21.28 17.11 14.76
CA VAL A 71 20.97 18.45 14.18
C VAL A 71 19.50 18.56 13.80
N LEU A 72 18.86 17.46 13.43
CA LEU A 72 17.43 17.39 13.11
C LEU A 72 16.59 17.53 14.38
N GLN A 73 15.58 18.40 14.36
CA GLN A 73 14.61 18.57 15.45
C GLN A 73 13.31 17.81 15.19
N SER A 74 13.14 17.25 14.02
CA SER A 74 11.96 16.47 13.61
C SER A 74 12.38 15.35 12.68
N GLU A 75 11.76 14.19 12.83
CA GLU A 75 11.85 13.06 11.93
C GLU A 75 10.95 13.23 10.68
N TYR A 76 10.28 14.38 10.56
CA TYR A 76 9.38 14.69 9.44
C TYR A 76 9.86 15.90 8.67
N VAL A 77 9.75 15.82 7.34
CA VAL A 77 9.96 16.93 6.43
C VAL A 77 8.72 17.15 5.57
N THR A 78 8.38 18.41 5.31
CA THR A 78 7.21 18.75 4.51
C THR A 78 7.65 19.50 3.25
N ILE A 79 7.07 19.09 2.11
CA ILE A 79 7.37 19.67 0.81
C ILE A 79 6.06 20.19 0.20
N SER A 80 6.01 21.49 -0.08
CA SER A 80 4.88 22.13 -0.74
C SER A 80 5.18 22.39 -2.21
N ILE A 81 4.25 22.00 -3.07
CA ILE A 81 4.30 22.18 -4.52
C ILE A 81 3.12 23.03 -4.95
N GLY A 82 3.35 23.95 -5.87
CA GLY A 82 2.29 24.86 -6.29
C GLY A 82 2.44 25.38 -7.71
N TYR A 83 1.34 25.91 -8.25
CA TYR A 83 1.39 26.70 -9.46
C TYR A 83 2.11 28.01 -9.18
N PHE A 84 2.93 28.44 -10.13
CA PHE A 84 3.73 29.66 -10.04
C PHE A 84 4.76 29.67 -8.89
N TYR A 85 5.14 28.49 -8.38
CA TYR A 85 6.32 28.31 -7.55
C TYR A 85 7.52 28.10 -8.46
N ASP A 86 8.62 28.76 -8.18
CA ASP A 86 9.88 28.56 -8.94
C ASP A 86 10.45 27.17 -8.65
N ASN A 87 10.40 26.73 -7.39
CA ASN A 87 10.85 25.43 -6.90
C ASN A 87 9.92 24.90 -5.79
N PRO A 88 9.90 23.59 -5.54
CA PRO A 88 9.24 23.02 -4.36
C PRO A 88 9.76 23.67 -3.08
N GLN A 89 8.86 24.02 -2.17
CA GLN A 89 9.21 24.66 -0.91
C GLN A 89 9.32 23.61 0.19
N TRP A 90 10.50 23.53 0.78
CA TRP A 90 10.82 22.58 1.84
C TRP A 90 10.69 23.21 3.22
N SER A 91 10.12 22.45 4.15
CA SER A 91 10.13 22.74 5.58
C SER A 91 10.90 21.64 6.30
N VAL A 92 12.15 21.97 6.66
CA VAL A 92 13.04 21.07 7.40
C VAL A 92 13.36 21.72 8.74
N SER A 93 13.12 21.01 9.82
CA SER A 93 13.37 21.52 11.18
C SER A 93 14.78 21.16 11.63
N LEU A 94 15.68 22.13 11.57
CA LEU A 94 17.09 21.99 11.95
C LEU A 94 17.46 22.90 13.14
N ASN A 95 18.36 22.41 13.98
CA ASN A 95 19.02 23.22 14.99
C ASN A 95 20.29 23.87 14.39
N SER A 96 20.09 24.97 13.65
CA SER A 96 21.20 25.70 13.01
C SER A 96 22.22 26.24 14.01
N GLU A 97 21.79 26.62 15.22
CA GLU A 97 22.71 27.09 16.29
C GLU A 97 23.65 25.97 16.73
N LYS A 98 23.14 24.73 16.88
CA LYS A 98 23.95 23.55 17.20
C LYS A 98 25.00 23.28 16.13
N PHE A 99 24.62 23.39 14.86
CA PHE A 99 25.57 23.23 13.76
C PHE A 99 26.65 24.31 13.76
N VAL A 100 26.28 25.58 13.92
CA VAL A 100 27.26 26.70 14.06
C VAL A 100 28.18 26.49 15.25
N ALA A 101 27.65 26.02 16.39
CA ALA A 101 28.48 25.69 17.57
C ALA A 101 29.47 24.56 17.25
N SER A 102 29.03 23.49 16.57
CA SER A 102 29.88 22.39 16.15
C SER A 102 31.02 22.85 15.20
N LEU A 103 30.72 23.77 14.28
CA LEU A 103 31.74 24.37 13.42
C LEU A 103 32.75 25.17 14.24
N LYS A 104 32.29 26.01 15.19
CA LYS A 104 33.14 26.80 16.08
C LYS A 104 34.04 25.91 16.95
N ASP A 105 33.53 24.82 17.46
CA ASP A 105 34.29 23.87 18.28
C ASP A 105 35.38 23.16 17.48
N SER A 106 35.19 23.01 16.17
CA SER A 106 36.20 22.44 15.26
C SER A 106 37.33 23.42 14.88
N LEU A 107 37.16 24.71 15.18
CA LEU A 107 38.13 25.77 14.84
C LEU A 107 39.22 25.91 15.91
N ASP A 108 40.46 25.74 15.48
CA ASP A 108 41.63 26.06 16.31
C ASP A 108 42.13 27.47 15.92
N LEU A 109 41.64 28.49 16.66
CA LEU A 109 41.87 29.89 16.39
C LEU A 109 42.58 30.59 17.58
N PRO A 110 43.40 31.63 17.29
CA PRO A 110 43.93 32.53 18.33
C PRO A 110 42.81 33.17 19.17
N LYS A 111 43.09 33.50 20.42
CA LYS A 111 42.11 34.06 21.36
C LYS A 111 41.38 35.31 20.87
N GLU A 112 42.04 36.16 20.06
CA GLU A 112 41.41 37.38 19.53
C GLU A 112 40.41 37.04 18.40
N ASP A 113 40.75 36.12 17.54
CA ASP A 113 39.89 35.68 16.41
C ASP A 113 38.73 34.80 16.93
N LYS A 114 38.95 34.02 17.98
CA LYS A 114 37.89 33.26 18.63
C LYS A 114 36.77 34.17 19.17
N LYS A 115 37.10 35.36 19.71
CA LYS A 115 36.08 36.33 20.13
C LYS A 115 35.21 36.85 18.98
N LYS A 116 35.79 36.98 17.76
CA LYS A 116 35.04 37.42 16.59
C LYS A 116 34.05 36.32 16.15
N THR A 117 34.45 35.05 16.17
CA THR A 117 33.60 33.92 15.82
C THR A 117 32.56 33.61 16.88
N ASP A 118 32.85 33.83 18.16
CA ASP A 118 31.88 33.58 19.27
C ASP A 118 30.60 34.42 19.14
N ALA A 119 30.73 35.66 18.60
CA ALA A 119 29.58 36.55 18.40
C ALA A 119 28.66 36.22 17.23
N VAL A 120 29.06 35.29 16.38
CA VAL A 120 28.35 34.92 15.15
C VAL A 120 27.27 33.85 15.43
N SER A 121 26.10 33.95 14.85
CA SER A 121 25.00 33.02 15.02
C SER A 121 24.61 32.25 13.75
N THR A 122 25.10 32.67 12.58
CA THR A 122 24.77 32.03 11.30
C THR A 122 26.02 31.47 10.60
N VAL A 123 25.81 30.47 9.72
CA VAL A 123 26.93 29.91 8.91
C VAL A 123 27.48 30.95 7.96
N SER A 124 26.60 31.73 7.33
CA SER A 124 27.02 32.82 6.40
C SER A 124 27.91 33.83 7.05
N ASP A 125 27.57 34.30 8.25
CA ASP A 125 28.38 35.25 9.01
C ASP A 125 29.70 34.61 9.47
N LEU A 126 29.67 33.32 9.86
CA LEU A 126 30.90 32.62 10.23
C LEU A 126 31.87 32.54 9.04
N VAL A 127 31.36 32.18 7.86
CA VAL A 127 32.16 32.15 6.62
C VAL A 127 32.72 33.54 6.28
N ALA A 128 31.91 34.59 6.40
CA ALA A 128 32.37 35.98 6.17
C ALA A 128 33.52 36.35 7.12
N VAL A 129 33.37 36.11 8.40
CA VAL A 129 34.38 36.37 9.42
C VAL A 129 35.67 35.56 9.14
N LEU A 130 35.55 34.28 8.79
CA LEU A 130 36.70 33.42 8.47
C LEU A 130 37.46 33.89 7.21
N LYS A 131 36.76 34.41 6.18
CA LYS A 131 37.34 34.94 4.95
C LYS A 131 38.02 36.30 5.16
N GLU A 132 37.63 37.08 6.15
CA GLU A 132 38.22 38.36 6.51
C GLU A 132 39.46 38.24 7.43
N MET A 133 39.77 37.06 7.94
CA MET A 133 40.90 36.83 8.83
C MET A 133 42.22 36.87 8.05
N GLU A 134 43.20 37.61 8.57
CA GLU A 134 44.55 37.70 7.97
C GLU A 134 45.34 36.40 8.10
N THR A 135 45.05 35.58 9.10
CA THR A 135 45.70 34.28 9.35
C THR A 135 44.68 33.13 9.18
N THR A 136 44.86 32.36 8.13
CA THR A 136 44.15 31.10 7.93
C THR A 136 44.83 29.96 8.67
N THR A 137 44.07 29.18 9.42
CA THR A 137 44.51 27.93 10.06
C THR A 137 44.05 26.72 9.26
N CYS A 138 44.68 25.55 9.43
CA CYS A 138 44.23 24.33 8.76
C CYS A 138 42.77 24.00 9.07
N SER A 139 42.31 24.33 10.27
CA SER A 139 40.92 24.12 10.68
C SER A 139 39.94 25.10 10.01
N SER A 140 40.33 26.40 9.87
CA SER A 140 39.51 27.38 9.16
C SER A 140 39.39 27.04 7.66
N ASP A 141 40.50 26.63 7.03
CA ASP A 141 40.49 26.18 5.65
C ASP A 141 39.61 24.93 5.42
N ALA A 142 39.61 24.00 6.37
CA ALA A 142 38.78 22.82 6.29
C ALA A 142 37.28 23.18 6.37
N VAL A 143 36.90 24.08 7.31
CA VAL A 143 35.52 24.58 7.43
C VAL A 143 35.11 25.34 6.16
N LEU A 144 35.93 26.24 5.66
CA LEU A 144 35.63 26.98 4.44
C LEU A 144 35.45 26.05 3.23
N LYS A 145 36.35 25.08 3.02
CA LYS A 145 36.23 24.09 1.94
C LYS A 145 34.95 23.28 2.04
N ARG A 146 34.54 22.90 3.26
CA ARG A 146 33.31 22.16 3.48
C ARG A 146 32.09 22.99 3.09
N ILE A 147 32.02 24.24 3.49
CA ILE A 147 30.89 25.12 3.19
C ILE A 147 30.91 25.64 1.75
N ASP A 148 32.10 25.96 1.18
CA ASP A 148 32.22 26.38 -0.22
C ASP A 148 31.87 25.27 -1.23
N ALA A 149 31.78 24.01 -0.78
CA ALA A 149 31.24 22.91 -1.58
C ALA A 149 29.72 22.97 -1.76
N TRP A 150 29.03 23.78 -0.96
CA TRP A 150 27.56 23.98 -1.05
C TRP A 150 27.25 25.12 -2.01
N PRO A 151 26.13 25.08 -2.74
CA PRO A 151 25.69 26.19 -3.60
C PRO A 151 25.50 27.49 -2.82
N GLU A 152 24.95 27.38 -1.60
CA GLU A 152 24.74 28.50 -0.66
C GLU A 152 25.22 28.08 0.73
N PRO A 153 25.75 29.00 1.55
CA PRO A 153 26.24 28.73 2.90
C PRO A 153 25.06 28.64 3.90
N ASP A 154 24.04 27.85 3.56
CA ASP A 154 22.85 27.61 4.36
C ASP A 154 22.73 26.11 4.71
N PRO A 155 22.79 25.73 6.00
CA PRO A 155 22.67 24.33 6.40
C PRO A 155 21.28 23.73 6.09
N VAL A 156 20.22 24.55 6.04
CA VAL A 156 18.89 24.07 5.67
C VAL A 156 18.88 23.68 4.20
N GLN A 157 19.44 24.53 3.32
CA GLN A 157 19.53 24.22 1.89
C GLN A 157 20.42 23.00 1.63
N ALA A 158 21.54 22.88 2.34
CA ALA A 158 22.42 21.72 2.22
C ALA A 158 21.72 20.40 2.64
N ALA A 159 20.94 20.44 3.71
CA ALA A 159 20.11 19.31 4.11
C ALA A 159 19.03 18.98 3.07
N VAL A 160 18.38 20.00 2.50
CA VAL A 160 17.39 19.84 1.42
C VAL A 160 18.02 19.17 0.19
N ASP A 161 19.21 19.57 -0.21
CA ASP A 161 19.90 18.99 -1.39
C ASP A 161 20.19 17.49 -1.19
N VAL A 162 20.63 17.09 0.01
CA VAL A 162 20.81 15.67 0.37
C VAL A 162 19.50 14.91 0.33
N LEU A 163 18.48 15.43 1.01
CA LEU A 163 17.17 14.77 1.10
C LEU A 163 16.45 14.70 -0.25
N ASN A 164 16.59 15.72 -1.09
CA ASN A 164 16.01 15.73 -2.43
C ASN A 164 16.57 14.61 -3.33
N GLY A 165 17.87 14.28 -3.18
CA GLY A 165 18.48 13.15 -3.87
C GLY A 165 17.99 11.78 -3.39
N ARG A 166 17.38 11.73 -2.20
CA ARG A 166 16.86 10.51 -1.56
C ARG A 166 15.34 10.38 -1.64
N LEU A 167 14.65 11.40 -2.13
CA LEU A 167 13.18 11.37 -2.28
C LEU A 167 12.74 10.22 -3.20
N PRO A 168 11.74 9.44 -2.78
CA PRO A 168 11.15 8.43 -3.64
C PRO A 168 10.43 9.10 -4.83
N ARG A 169 10.58 8.49 -6.02
CA ARG A 169 9.87 8.91 -7.22
C ARG A 169 8.58 8.13 -7.35
N PHE A 170 7.52 8.83 -7.80
CA PHE A 170 6.24 8.20 -8.07
C PHE A 170 6.22 7.61 -9.47
N VAL A 171 5.79 6.37 -9.56
CA VAL A 171 5.53 5.65 -10.81
C VAL A 171 4.04 5.38 -10.89
N TYR A 172 3.38 5.87 -11.93
CA TYR A 172 1.96 5.64 -12.15
C TYR A 172 1.74 4.61 -13.26
N PHE A 173 0.85 3.65 -13.03
CA PHE A 173 0.45 2.66 -14.01
C PHE A 173 -1.08 2.52 -14.01
N GLY A 174 -1.71 2.73 -15.15
CA GLY A 174 -3.16 2.69 -15.34
C GLY A 174 -3.64 1.55 -16.23
N ASP A 175 -4.96 1.47 -16.44
CA ASP A 175 -5.60 0.40 -17.26
C ASP A 175 -5.29 0.50 -18.76
N TYR A 176 -4.81 1.66 -19.22
CA TYR A 176 -4.49 1.90 -20.64
C TYR A 176 -3.03 1.59 -21.02
N ASP A 177 -2.16 1.33 -20.06
CA ASP A 177 -0.73 1.08 -20.29
C ASP A 177 -0.47 -0.39 -20.69
N ILE A 178 -1.12 -0.84 -21.74
CA ILE A 178 -1.03 -2.21 -22.22
C ILE A 178 -0.01 -2.38 -23.35
N MET A 179 0.74 -3.48 -23.29
CA MET A 179 1.73 -3.83 -24.28
C MET A 179 1.06 -4.21 -25.62
N PRO A 180 1.55 -3.67 -26.76
CA PRO A 180 1.05 -4.07 -28.07
C PRO A 180 1.52 -5.49 -28.43
N GLY A 181 0.62 -6.29 -28.98
CA GLY A 181 0.95 -7.65 -29.43
C GLY A 181 1.66 -7.69 -30.77
N LYS A 182 1.71 -6.58 -31.50
CA LYS A 182 2.38 -6.46 -32.79
C LYS A 182 2.93 -5.07 -33.02
N VAL A 183 4.21 -4.96 -33.35
CA VAL A 183 4.90 -3.67 -33.57
C VAL A 183 5.83 -3.73 -34.77
N SER A 184 6.04 -2.56 -35.40
CA SER A 184 7.12 -2.37 -36.37
C SER A 184 8.43 -2.12 -35.65
N ILE A 185 9.43 -2.96 -35.89
CA ILE A 185 10.76 -2.81 -35.25
C ILE A 185 11.41 -1.47 -35.62
N PRO A 186 11.47 -1.05 -36.91
CA PRO A 186 12.03 0.23 -37.27
C PRO A 186 11.33 1.42 -36.61
N ARG A 187 9.99 1.37 -36.54
CA ARG A 187 9.19 2.43 -35.89
C ARG A 187 9.43 2.50 -34.38
N LEU A 188 9.56 1.35 -33.75
CA LEU A 188 9.85 1.29 -32.30
C LEU A 188 11.22 1.86 -31.98
N ILE A 189 12.24 1.58 -32.81
CA ILE A 189 13.60 2.17 -32.70
C ILE A 189 13.54 3.69 -32.89
N GLU A 190 12.78 4.18 -33.85
CA GLU A 190 12.61 5.62 -34.09
C GLU A 190 11.98 6.30 -32.86
N LEU A 191 10.87 5.79 -32.35
CA LEU A 191 10.19 6.31 -31.16
C LEU A 191 11.08 6.30 -29.92
N ARG A 192 11.90 5.24 -29.75
CA ARG A 192 12.88 5.17 -28.66
C ARG A 192 13.92 6.30 -28.75
N LYS A 193 14.44 6.58 -29.95
CA LYS A 193 15.41 7.66 -30.18
C LYS A 193 14.82 9.05 -29.92
N ASP A 194 13.54 9.22 -30.27
CA ASP A 194 12.83 10.50 -30.10
C ASP A 194 12.29 10.70 -28.68
N GLY A 195 12.42 9.70 -27.79
CA GLY A 195 11.85 9.73 -26.45
C GLY A 195 10.31 9.79 -26.43
N ALA A 196 9.67 9.26 -27.49
CA ALA A 196 8.22 9.33 -27.72
C ALA A 196 7.52 7.96 -27.58
N LEU A 197 8.13 7.04 -26.84
CA LEU A 197 7.53 5.73 -26.55
C LEU A 197 6.32 5.87 -25.65
N GLU A 198 5.28 5.12 -25.97
CA GLU A 198 4.17 4.89 -25.04
C GLU A 198 4.56 3.81 -24.01
N ARG A 199 3.97 3.84 -22.81
CA ARG A 199 4.30 2.89 -21.73
C ARG A 199 4.14 1.42 -22.13
N GLY A 200 3.12 1.10 -22.93
CA GLY A 200 2.95 -0.25 -23.47
C GLY A 200 4.11 -0.69 -24.38
N GLN A 201 4.69 0.25 -25.15
CA GLN A 201 5.87 0.00 -25.98
C GLN A 201 7.13 -0.13 -25.13
N GLU A 202 7.25 0.67 -24.06
CA GLU A 202 8.33 0.52 -23.07
C GLU A 202 8.26 -0.84 -22.39
N ALA A 203 7.06 -1.31 -22.03
CA ALA A 203 6.85 -2.65 -21.48
C ALA A 203 7.33 -3.76 -22.45
N LEU A 204 7.08 -3.60 -23.75
CA LEU A 204 7.58 -4.55 -24.77
C LEU A 204 9.10 -4.54 -24.85
N LEU A 205 9.72 -3.35 -24.87
CA LEU A 205 11.19 -3.26 -24.86
C LEU A 205 11.79 -3.86 -23.60
N ALA A 206 11.19 -3.57 -22.44
CA ALA A 206 11.58 -4.17 -21.17
C ALA A 206 11.56 -5.70 -21.21
N LEU A 207 10.53 -6.26 -21.83
CA LEU A 207 10.37 -7.69 -21.99
C LEU A 207 11.50 -8.30 -22.84
N LEU A 208 11.90 -7.63 -23.91
CA LEU A 208 13.03 -8.03 -24.75
C LEU A 208 14.36 -7.93 -24.00
N GLU A 209 14.58 -6.84 -23.26
CA GLU A 209 15.79 -6.62 -22.45
C GLU A 209 15.96 -7.67 -21.34
N ILE A 210 14.86 -8.04 -20.64
CA ILE A 210 14.86 -9.12 -19.65
C ILE A 210 15.33 -10.43 -20.27
N ALA A 211 14.91 -10.65 -21.50
CA ALA A 211 15.23 -11.82 -22.28
C ALA A 211 16.62 -11.76 -22.96
N GLY A 212 17.36 -10.67 -22.77
CA GLY A 212 18.68 -10.49 -23.37
C GLY A 212 18.64 -10.20 -24.87
N VAL A 213 17.52 -9.66 -25.37
CA VAL A 213 17.35 -9.30 -26.79
C VAL A 213 17.33 -7.78 -26.94
N GLU A 214 18.33 -7.24 -27.62
CA GLU A 214 18.36 -5.82 -28.00
C GLU A 214 17.52 -5.61 -29.27
N ILE A 215 16.64 -4.58 -29.24
CA ILE A 215 15.76 -4.30 -30.40
C ILE A 215 16.56 -3.97 -31.68
N ASP A 216 17.74 -3.37 -31.53
CA ASP A 216 18.61 -3.03 -32.65
C ASP A 216 19.17 -4.28 -33.35
N ASP A 217 19.40 -5.36 -32.60
CA ASP A 217 19.86 -6.65 -33.15
C ASP A 217 18.79 -7.29 -34.03
N LEU A 218 17.50 -7.12 -33.68
CA LEU A 218 16.38 -7.61 -34.48
C LEU A 218 16.28 -6.93 -35.85
N ASN A 219 16.79 -5.71 -35.97
CA ASN A 219 16.76 -4.94 -37.22
C ASN A 219 17.97 -5.24 -38.14
N THR A 220 19.08 -5.71 -37.60
CA THR A 220 20.35 -5.88 -38.29
C THR A 220 20.82 -7.31 -38.42
N ALA A 221 20.02 -8.27 -37.92
CA ALA A 221 20.43 -9.67 -37.85
C ALA A 221 20.75 -10.29 -39.24
N GLU A 222 22.03 -10.43 -39.50
CA GLU A 222 22.55 -11.18 -40.66
C GLU A 222 22.43 -12.71 -40.45
N ASN A 223 22.28 -13.17 -39.21
CA ASN A 223 22.22 -14.57 -38.82
C ASN A 223 20.86 -14.94 -38.23
N HIS A 224 19.98 -15.43 -39.08
CA HIS A 224 18.59 -15.81 -38.73
C HIS A 224 18.50 -16.88 -37.63
N GLU A 225 19.41 -17.82 -37.61
CA GLU A 225 19.49 -18.88 -36.59
C GLU A 225 19.80 -18.35 -35.20
N HIS A 226 20.68 -17.34 -35.10
CA HIS A 226 21.03 -16.69 -33.84
C HIS A 226 19.81 -15.95 -33.29
N LEU A 227 19.11 -15.21 -34.13
CA LEU A 227 17.89 -14.49 -33.78
C LEU A 227 16.80 -15.42 -33.24
N ILE A 228 16.54 -16.55 -33.96
CA ILE A 228 15.55 -17.55 -33.53
C ILE A 228 15.87 -18.05 -32.11
N ARG A 229 17.14 -18.41 -31.84
CA ARG A 229 17.57 -18.88 -30.52
C ARG A 229 17.42 -17.84 -29.42
N GLN A 230 17.74 -16.58 -29.72
CA GLN A 230 17.53 -15.48 -28.76
C GLN A 230 16.04 -15.33 -28.45
N MET A 231 15.17 -15.33 -29.47
CA MET A 231 13.72 -15.22 -29.28
C MET A 231 13.12 -16.43 -28.54
N GLU A 232 13.63 -17.63 -28.75
CA GLU A 232 13.19 -18.83 -28.01
C GLU A 232 13.62 -18.74 -26.53
N ASN A 233 14.87 -18.36 -26.24
CA ASN A 233 15.34 -18.16 -24.88
C ASN A 233 14.55 -17.07 -24.16
N ALA A 234 14.31 -15.94 -24.86
CA ALA A 234 13.46 -14.86 -24.40
C ALA A 234 12.06 -15.35 -24.03
N SER A 235 11.44 -16.09 -24.93
CA SER A 235 10.10 -16.65 -24.74
C SER A 235 10.01 -17.56 -23.51
N ASN A 236 11.04 -18.36 -23.25
CA ASN A 236 11.10 -19.22 -22.08
C ASN A 236 11.26 -18.43 -20.79
N THR A 237 12.22 -17.50 -20.72
CA THR A 237 12.46 -16.65 -19.56
C THR A 237 11.23 -15.85 -19.16
N ILE A 238 10.58 -15.22 -20.15
CA ILE A 238 9.34 -14.47 -19.96
C ILE A 238 8.21 -15.37 -19.43
N SER A 239 8.08 -16.58 -20.01
CA SER A 239 7.05 -17.52 -19.59
C SER A 239 7.23 -17.93 -18.14
N ASP A 240 8.45 -18.23 -17.72
CA ASP A 240 8.75 -18.64 -16.35
C ASP A 240 8.43 -17.52 -15.34
N GLU A 241 8.84 -16.28 -15.61
CA GLU A 241 8.58 -15.14 -14.73
C GLU A 241 7.08 -14.79 -14.60
N VAL A 242 6.36 -14.76 -15.73
CA VAL A 242 4.95 -14.35 -15.74
C VAL A 242 4.05 -15.42 -15.15
N PHE A 243 4.26 -16.68 -15.50
CA PHE A 243 3.35 -17.74 -15.08
C PHE A 243 3.59 -18.25 -13.65
N GLU A 244 4.61 -17.78 -12.96
CA GLU A 244 4.78 -17.97 -11.51
C GLU A 244 3.60 -17.38 -10.73
N TYR A 245 3.13 -16.20 -11.13
CA TYR A 245 2.02 -15.49 -10.44
C TYR A 245 0.66 -15.67 -11.10
N TRP A 246 0.56 -16.34 -12.27
CA TRP A 246 -0.69 -16.58 -12.97
C TRP A 246 -1.20 -18.00 -12.74
N SER A 247 -2.07 -18.19 -11.71
CA SER A 247 -2.54 -19.52 -11.31
C SER A 247 -3.56 -20.14 -12.26
N GLN A 248 -4.23 -19.37 -13.11
CA GLN A 248 -5.39 -19.79 -13.89
C GLN A 248 -5.08 -20.78 -15.00
N ASN A 249 -3.91 -20.67 -15.61
CA ASN A 249 -3.44 -21.60 -16.61
C ASN A 249 -1.91 -21.62 -16.66
N LYS A 250 -1.32 -22.61 -16.03
CA LYS A 250 0.15 -22.81 -16.01
C LYS A 250 0.70 -23.45 -17.29
N GLU A 251 -0.17 -23.82 -18.24
CA GLU A 251 0.22 -24.43 -19.49
C GLU A 251 0.31 -23.41 -20.65
N LEU A 252 0.37 -22.11 -20.31
CA LEU A 252 0.62 -21.06 -21.28
C LEU A 252 2.11 -20.83 -21.47
N GLN A 253 2.49 -20.47 -22.69
CA GLN A 253 3.85 -20.10 -23.05
C GLN A 253 3.81 -18.89 -23.97
N VAL A 254 4.71 -17.93 -23.75
CA VAL A 254 4.87 -16.77 -24.64
C VAL A 254 5.78 -17.17 -25.80
N GLU A 255 5.42 -16.77 -27.00
CA GLU A 255 6.23 -16.94 -28.19
C GLU A 255 6.45 -15.57 -28.85
N LEU A 256 7.69 -15.21 -29.08
CA LEU A 256 8.07 -14.06 -29.89
C LEU A 256 8.30 -14.51 -31.32
N LYS A 257 7.71 -13.80 -32.31
CA LYS A 257 7.87 -14.10 -33.74
C LYS A 257 8.26 -12.86 -34.52
N ASP A 258 9.28 -12.98 -35.34
CA ASP A 258 9.60 -12.02 -36.36
C ASP A 258 8.76 -12.32 -37.62
N ILE A 259 8.14 -11.27 -38.17
CA ILE A 259 7.40 -11.35 -39.45
C ILE A 259 8.18 -10.53 -40.46
N PRO A 260 8.87 -11.19 -41.40
CA PRO A 260 9.66 -10.52 -42.43
C PRO A 260 8.78 -9.71 -43.40
N LYS A 261 9.39 -8.71 -44.04
CA LYS A 261 8.70 -7.77 -44.95
C LYS A 261 7.88 -8.46 -46.05
N ALA A 262 8.36 -9.62 -46.56
CA ALA A 262 7.69 -10.38 -47.61
C ALA A 262 6.31 -10.93 -47.20
N GLU A 263 6.06 -11.16 -45.91
CA GLU A 263 4.81 -11.72 -45.38
C GLU A 263 3.86 -10.64 -44.84
N ALA A 264 4.31 -9.39 -44.72
CA ALA A 264 3.54 -8.30 -44.09
C ALA A 264 2.38 -7.76 -44.95
N GLY A 265 2.27 -8.13 -46.19
CA GLY A 265 1.19 -7.73 -47.12
C GLY A 265 1.23 -6.26 -47.54
N ALA A 266 1.13 -5.96 -48.84
CA ALA A 266 1.11 -4.58 -49.34
C ALA A 266 -0.19 -3.87 -48.94
N GLY A 267 -0.08 -2.66 -48.32
CA GLY A 267 -1.23 -1.79 -48.02
C GLY A 267 -1.65 -1.72 -46.56
N SER A 268 -0.86 -2.24 -45.61
CA SER A 268 -1.05 -2.01 -44.17
C SER A 268 -0.41 -0.69 -43.75
N PRO A 269 -0.99 0.07 -42.77
CA PRO A 269 -0.31 1.17 -42.10
C PRO A 269 1.00 0.73 -41.38
N LEU A 270 1.25 -0.60 -41.33
CA LEU A 270 2.43 -1.25 -40.81
C LEU A 270 3.43 -1.60 -41.96
N ASP A 271 3.49 -0.82 -43.02
CA ASP A 271 4.43 -1.03 -44.16
C ASP A 271 5.93 -0.96 -43.78
N MET A 272 6.24 -0.69 -42.53
CA MET A 272 7.59 -0.70 -41.99
C MET A 272 7.90 -2.07 -41.33
N ALA A 273 8.06 -3.10 -42.13
CA ALA A 273 8.59 -4.38 -41.66
C ALA A 273 10.13 -4.35 -41.61
N PRO A 274 10.81 -5.13 -40.74
CA PRO A 274 10.26 -6.30 -40.02
C PRO A 274 9.32 -5.96 -38.87
N LEU A 275 8.38 -6.88 -38.59
CA LEU A 275 7.40 -6.76 -37.53
C LEU A 275 7.70 -7.77 -36.42
N LEU A 276 7.71 -7.34 -35.17
CA LEU A 276 7.73 -8.23 -34.03
C LEU A 276 6.30 -8.52 -33.57
N GLN A 277 5.96 -9.79 -33.41
CA GLN A 277 4.67 -10.26 -32.92
C GLN A 277 4.86 -11.07 -31.64
N VAL A 278 4.14 -10.69 -30.60
CA VAL A 278 4.00 -11.47 -29.36
C VAL A 278 2.79 -12.40 -29.52
N ARG A 279 2.97 -13.66 -29.22
CA ARG A 279 1.93 -14.68 -29.27
C ARG A 279 1.90 -15.48 -27.97
N VAL A 280 0.76 -16.07 -27.66
CA VAL A 280 0.59 -16.94 -26.50
C VAL A 280 0.17 -18.32 -26.96
N ARG A 281 1.01 -19.31 -26.69
CA ARG A 281 0.73 -20.73 -26.95
C ARG A 281 0.02 -21.33 -25.73
N ASN A 282 -1.06 -22.02 -25.97
CA ASN A 282 -1.72 -22.86 -24.99
C ASN A 282 -1.31 -24.32 -25.23
N ASN A 283 -0.44 -24.87 -24.38
CA ASN A 283 0.07 -26.23 -24.55
C ASN A 283 -1.01 -27.30 -24.37
N ARG A 284 -2.04 -27.01 -23.52
CA ARG A 284 -3.19 -27.90 -23.32
C ARG A 284 -4.00 -28.12 -24.60
N HIS A 285 -4.26 -27.03 -25.32
CA HIS A 285 -5.04 -27.08 -26.58
C HIS A 285 -4.16 -27.13 -27.84
N ARG A 286 -2.84 -26.97 -27.69
CA ARG A 286 -1.85 -26.93 -28.79
C ARG A 286 -2.16 -25.85 -29.84
N VAL A 287 -2.66 -24.70 -29.39
CA VAL A 287 -3.03 -23.55 -30.21
C VAL A 287 -2.22 -22.34 -29.80
N THR A 288 -1.76 -21.57 -30.80
CA THR A 288 -1.07 -20.29 -30.57
C THR A 288 -1.95 -19.15 -31.05
N VAL A 289 -2.24 -18.17 -30.19
CA VAL A 289 -3.08 -17.00 -30.47
C VAL A 289 -2.25 -15.74 -30.38
N PRO A 290 -2.51 -14.68 -31.17
CA PRO A 290 -1.93 -13.38 -30.98
C PRO A 290 -2.18 -12.87 -29.54
N PHE A 291 -1.21 -12.11 -29.00
CA PHE A 291 -1.32 -11.56 -27.64
C PHE A 291 -2.54 -10.64 -27.49
N ASP A 292 -2.83 -9.82 -28.51
CA ASP A 292 -3.95 -8.89 -28.54
C ASP A 292 -5.33 -9.58 -28.49
N GLU A 293 -5.39 -10.86 -28.89
CA GLU A 293 -6.63 -11.66 -28.88
C GLU A 293 -6.86 -12.37 -27.52
N ARG A 294 -5.97 -12.19 -26.55
CA ARG A 294 -6.14 -12.72 -25.19
C ARG A 294 -7.11 -11.86 -24.39
N SER A 295 -7.54 -12.38 -23.23
CA SER A 295 -8.39 -11.59 -22.34
C SER A 295 -7.68 -10.30 -21.93
N ARG A 296 -8.41 -9.19 -21.88
CA ARG A 296 -7.88 -7.86 -21.55
C ARG A 296 -7.12 -7.86 -20.23
N GLY A 297 -7.64 -8.58 -19.24
CA GLY A 297 -6.98 -8.73 -17.94
C GLY A 297 -5.63 -9.45 -18.02
N PHE A 298 -5.51 -10.50 -18.83
CA PHE A 298 -4.24 -11.18 -19.06
C PHE A 298 -3.23 -10.23 -19.72
N VAL A 299 -3.66 -9.50 -20.76
CA VAL A 299 -2.79 -8.54 -21.47
C VAL A 299 -2.31 -7.45 -20.51
N TRP A 300 -3.20 -6.91 -19.69
CA TRP A 300 -2.85 -5.89 -18.70
C TRP A 300 -1.86 -6.42 -17.66
N PHE A 301 -2.14 -7.57 -17.04
CA PHE A 301 -1.29 -8.16 -16.01
C PHE A 301 0.12 -8.44 -16.55
N PHE A 302 0.21 -8.99 -17.75
CA PHE A 302 1.46 -9.26 -18.41
C PHE A 302 2.26 -7.98 -18.72
N SER A 303 1.59 -6.95 -19.23
CA SER A 303 2.20 -5.65 -19.53
C SER A 303 2.75 -4.98 -18.27
N PHE A 304 2.00 -5.06 -17.19
CA PHE A 304 2.42 -4.53 -15.89
C PHE A 304 3.68 -5.25 -15.37
N LEU A 305 3.72 -6.58 -15.42
CA LEU A 305 4.89 -7.35 -14.99
C LEU A 305 6.14 -6.98 -15.80
N ALA A 306 6.01 -6.89 -17.11
CA ALA A 306 7.11 -6.53 -17.99
C ALA A 306 7.65 -5.13 -17.69
N TYR A 307 6.76 -4.14 -17.57
CA TYR A 307 7.13 -2.76 -17.27
C TYR A 307 7.79 -2.64 -15.89
N PHE A 308 7.23 -3.31 -14.89
CA PHE A 308 7.75 -3.27 -13.52
C PHE A 308 9.15 -3.90 -13.41
N SER A 309 9.39 -5.03 -14.06
CA SER A 309 10.71 -5.69 -14.05
C SER A 309 11.81 -4.81 -14.66
N LYS A 310 11.46 -3.92 -15.61
CA LYS A 310 12.37 -2.90 -16.12
C LYS A 310 12.68 -1.83 -15.05
N LEU A 311 11.63 -1.30 -14.43
CA LEU A 311 11.78 -0.27 -13.40
C LEU A 311 12.67 -0.74 -12.24
N GLU A 312 12.52 -1.99 -11.79
CA GLU A 312 13.39 -2.57 -10.74
C GLU A 312 14.87 -2.55 -11.13
N LYS A 313 15.19 -2.73 -12.42
CA LYS A 313 16.58 -2.75 -12.90
C LYS A 313 17.16 -1.36 -13.11
N GLU A 314 16.34 -0.41 -13.55
CA GLU A 314 16.78 0.94 -13.94
C GLU A 314 16.73 1.96 -12.80
N SER A 315 15.89 1.74 -11.78
CA SER A 315 15.72 2.71 -10.70
C SER A 315 16.93 2.72 -9.78
N ALA A 316 17.65 3.83 -9.78
CA ALA A 316 18.79 4.07 -8.90
C ALA A 316 18.38 4.48 -7.47
N GLY A 317 17.09 4.64 -7.18
CA GLY A 317 16.55 5.11 -5.91
C GLY A 317 15.19 4.52 -5.55
N PRO A 318 14.64 4.87 -4.38
CA PRO A 318 13.36 4.37 -3.93
C PRO A 318 12.22 4.87 -4.84
N ILE A 319 11.26 3.97 -5.13
CA ILE A 319 10.07 4.27 -5.90
C ILE A 319 8.80 3.98 -5.09
N ILE A 320 7.75 4.76 -5.36
CA ILE A 320 6.40 4.52 -4.87
C ILE A 320 5.52 4.20 -6.08
N LEU A 321 4.94 3.01 -6.08
CA LEU A 321 4.07 2.54 -7.15
C LEU A 321 2.64 3.02 -6.92
N LEU A 322 2.05 3.67 -7.92
CA LEU A 322 0.68 4.12 -7.94
C LEU A 322 -0.08 3.36 -9.03
N LEU A 323 -0.96 2.42 -8.62
CA LEU A 323 -1.73 1.60 -9.54
C LEU A 323 -3.18 2.05 -9.55
N ASP A 324 -3.68 2.52 -10.69
CA ASP A 324 -5.05 2.99 -10.79
C ASP A 324 -5.96 1.88 -11.32
N GLU A 325 -6.89 1.45 -10.46
CA GLU A 325 -7.84 0.35 -10.69
C GLU A 325 -7.15 -0.92 -11.24
N PRO A 326 -6.05 -1.40 -10.62
CA PRO A 326 -5.33 -2.55 -11.14
C PRO A 326 -6.23 -3.78 -11.19
N GLY A 327 -6.18 -4.47 -12.32
CA GLY A 327 -6.95 -5.69 -12.51
C GLY A 327 -8.46 -5.48 -12.69
N LEU A 328 -8.91 -4.29 -13.10
CA LEU A 328 -10.33 -4.00 -13.39
C LEU A 328 -10.95 -5.02 -14.36
N SER A 329 -10.19 -5.46 -15.34
CA SER A 329 -10.60 -6.44 -16.35
C SER A 329 -10.33 -7.90 -15.95
N LEU A 330 -9.80 -8.14 -14.75
CA LEU A 330 -9.57 -9.46 -14.19
C LEU A 330 -10.81 -9.98 -13.46
N HIS A 331 -11.09 -11.28 -13.59
CA HIS A 331 -12.08 -11.92 -12.72
C HIS A 331 -11.50 -12.25 -11.32
N ALA A 332 -12.36 -12.57 -10.38
CA ALA A 332 -12.04 -12.70 -8.96
C ALA A 332 -10.73 -13.45 -8.65
N THR A 333 -10.55 -14.65 -9.21
CA THR A 333 -9.35 -15.47 -8.95
C THR A 333 -8.06 -14.79 -9.45
N ALA A 334 -8.13 -14.12 -10.61
CA ALA A 334 -6.98 -13.40 -11.15
C ALA A 334 -6.68 -12.10 -10.37
N GLN A 335 -7.70 -11.44 -9.82
CA GLN A 335 -7.50 -10.32 -8.92
C GLN A 335 -6.79 -10.76 -7.63
N HIS A 336 -7.12 -11.95 -7.13
CA HIS A 336 -6.42 -12.52 -5.98
C HIS A 336 -4.95 -12.86 -6.31
N ASP A 337 -4.67 -13.40 -7.49
CA ASP A 337 -3.30 -13.62 -7.98
C ASP A 337 -2.51 -12.30 -8.05
N LEU A 338 -3.15 -11.23 -8.56
CA LEU A 338 -2.56 -9.90 -8.60
C LEU A 338 -2.31 -9.34 -7.20
N LEU A 339 -3.26 -9.48 -6.28
CA LEU A 339 -3.10 -9.02 -4.90
C LEU A 339 -1.94 -9.76 -4.19
N ARG A 340 -1.82 -11.07 -4.41
CA ARG A 340 -0.69 -11.86 -3.94
C ARG A 340 0.63 -11.35 -4.52
N PHE A 341 0.70 -11.10 -5.81
CA PHE A 341 1.88 -10.51 -6.45
C PHE A 341 2.26 -9.15 -5.85
N ILE A 342 1.27 -8.28 -5.62
CA ILE A 342 1.50 -6.98 -4.97
C ILE A 342 2.07 -7.18 -3.56
N ASN A 343 1.49 -8.08 -2.75
CA ASN A 343 1.93 -8.29 -1.37
C ASN A 343 3.29 -8.97 -1.27
N ASP A 344 3.52 -10.03 -2.05
CA ASP A 344 4.69 -10.91 -1.88
C ASP A 344 5.93 -10.34 -2.57
N ARG A 345 5.77 -9.70 -3.74
CA ARG A 345 6.89 -9.19 -4.52
C ARG A 345 7.03 -7.67 -4.45
N LEU A 346 5.97 -6.92 -4.78
CA LEU A 346 6.10 -5.47 -4.90
C LEU A 346 6.27 -4.80 -3.53
N ALA A 347 5.42 -5.13 -2.57
CA ALA A 347 5.42 -4.50 -1.25
C ALA A 347 6.60 -4.92 -0.36
N SER A 348 7.36 -5.93 -0.75
CA SER A 348 8.60 -6.31 -0.06
C SER A 348 9.75 -5.31 -0.27
N SER A 349 9.76 -4.60 -1.40
CA SER A 349 10.84 -3.71 -1.82
C SER A 349 10.38 -2.28 -2.07
N HIS A 350 9.07 -2.07 -2.28
CA HIS A 350 8.51 -0.78 -2.67
C HIS A 350 7.26 -0.45 -1.88
N GLN A 351 6.97 0.83 -1.70
CA GLN A 351 5.66 1.25 -1.25
C GLN A 351 4.68 1.20 -2.43
N VAL A 352 3.54 0.53 -2.23
CA VAL A 352 2.50 0.41 -3.26
C VAL A 352 1.21 1.05 -2.78
N ILE A 353 0.66 1.94 -3.58
CA ILE A 353 -0.65 2.54 -3.36
C ILE A 353 -1.49 2.23 -4.58
N PHE A 354 -2.65 1.61 -4.38
CA PHE A 354 -3.55 1.34 -5.50
C PHE A 354 -4.98 1.72 -5.18
N THR A 355 -5.72 2.10 -6.23
CA THR A 355 -7.15 2.34 -6.14
C THR A 355 -7.92 1.11 -6.55
N THR A 356 -9.08 0.90 -5.98
CA THR A 356 -9.99 -0.14 -6.41
C THR A 356 -11.43 0.13 -5.95
N HIS A 357 -12.38 -0.31 -6.73
CA HIS A 357 -13.76 -0.51 -6.33
C HIS A 357 -14.13 -2.00 -6.22
N SER A 358 -13.17 -2.88 -6.54
CA SER A 358 -13.36 -4.32 -6.42
C SER A 358 -13.08 -4.80 -5.00
N PRO A 359 -14.01 -5.48 -4.38
CA PRO A 359 -13.79 -6.10 -3.07
C PRO A 359 -12.71 -7.19 -3.09
N PHE A 360 -12.46 -7.81 -4.27
CA PHE A 360 -11.45 -8.85 -4.45
C PHE A 360 -10.00 -8.34 -4.41
N MET A 361 -9.83 -7.04 -4.52
CA MET A 361 -8.54 -6.35 -4.39
C MET A 361 -8.30 -5.80 -2.98
N ILE A 362 -9.17 -6.11 -2.00
CA ILE A 362 -8.99 -5.74 -0.60
C ILE A 362 -8.49 -6.95 0.16
N ASP A 363 -7.31 -6.85 0.76
CA ASP A 363 -6.79 -7.89 1.65
C ASP A 363 -7.52 -7.79 3.00
N SER A 364 -8.41 -8.74 3.25
CA SER A 364 -9.19 -8.82 4.48
C SER A 364 -8.35 -9.03 5.74
N ARG A 365 -7.11 -9.50 5.58
CA ARG A 365 -6.16 -9.68 6.69
C ARG A 365 -5.46 -8.38 7.08
N HIS A 366 -5.56 -7.34 6.24
CA HIS A 366 -4.82 -6.08 6.38
C HIS A 366 -5.70 -4.85 6.14
N PHE A 367 -6.83 -4.77 6.85
CA PHE A 367 -7.74 -3.61 6.75
C PHE A 367 -7.10 -2.28 7.19
N GLU A 368 -6.07 -2.32 8.02
CA GLU A 368 -5.29 -1.14 8.42
C GLU A 368 -4.65 -0.41 7.23
N ARG A 369 -4.45 -1.11 6.12
CA ARG A 369 -3.90 -0.55 4.86
C ARG A 369 -4.96 0.15 4.03
N VAL A 370 -6.24 -0.10 4.28
CA VAL A 370 -7.33 0.45 3.47
C VAL A 370 -7.59 1.91 3.82
N ARG A 371 -7.88 2.71 2.79
CA ARG A 371 -8.32 4.10 2.89
C ARG A 371 -9.60 4.25 2.07
N THR A 372 -10.60 4.90 2.65
CA THR A 372 -11.85 5.22 1.93
C THR A 372 -11.72 6.59 1.29
N VAL A 373 -12.14 6.69 0.03
CA VAL A 373 -12.15 7.94 -0.74
C VAL A 373 -13.60 8.35 -0.93
N ILE A 374 -13.94 9.55 -0.47
CA ILE A 374 -15.29 10.09 -0.44
C ILE A 374 -15.26 11.44 -1.15
N ASP A 375 -16.21 11.66 -2.04
CA ASP A 375 -16.48 12.99 -2.60
C ASP A 375 -17.54 13.67 -1.76
N ASP A 376 -17.18 14.79 -1.14
CA ASP A 376 -18.06 15.64 -0.34
C ASP A 376 -18.26 16.97 -1.04
N VAL A 377 -19.51 17.39 -1.17
CA VAL A 377 -19.89 18.61 -1.91
C VAL A 377 -19.24 19.87 -1.33
N SER A 378 -18.94 19.88 -0.05
CA SER A 378 -18.39 21.05 0.66
C SER A 378 -16.87 21.07 0.73
N THR A 379 -16.23 19.90 0.83
CA THR A 379 -14.78 19.75 1.05
C THR A 379 -14.04 19.11 -0.12
N GLY A 380 -14.77 18.64 -1.14
CA GLY A 380 -14.21 17.89 -2.26
C GLY A 380 -13.82 16.48 -1.88
N THR A 381 -12.88 15.89 -2.63
CA THR A 381 -12.40 14.54 -2.38
C THR A 381 -11.63 14.46 -1.06
N THR A 382 -12.05 13.60 -0.17
CA THR A 382 -11.41 13.32 1.11
C THR A 382 -10.98 11.86 1.20
N VAL A 383 -9.84 11.62 1.87
CA VAL A 383 -9.31 10.28 2.12
C VAL A 383 -9.32 10.02 3.62
N SER A 384 -9.98 8.95 4.04
CA SER A 384 -10.12 8.59 5.45
C SER A 384 -9.52 7.22 5.74
N SER A 385 -8.84 7.11 6.88
CA SER A 385 -8.43 5.83 7.47
C SER A 385 -9.54 5.20 8.32
N ASP A 386 -10.66 5.90 8.53
CA ASP A 386 -11.78 5.43 9.32
C ASP A 386 -12.75 4.61 8.46
N VAL A 387 -12.34 3.40 8.19
CA VAL A 387 -12.96 2.49 7.23
C VAL A 387 -14.36 2.03 7.68
N LEU A 388 -14.60 2.04 8.99
CA LEU A 388 -15.84 1.52 9.60
C LEU A 388 -16.90 2.58 9.93
N LYS A 389 -16.53 3.88 9.84
CA LYS A 389 -17.47 5.00 10.11
C LYS A 389 -18.08 5.62 8.85
N THR A 390 -17.71 5.15 7.69
CA THR A 390 -18.18 5.68 6.42
C THR A 390 -19.68 5.43 6.24
N ASP A 391 -20.39 6.32 5.55
CA ASP A 391 -21.80 6.11 5.24
C ASP A 391 -21.99 4.80 4.44
N ALA A 392 -23.19 4.19 4.54
CA ALA A 392 -23.49 2.89 3.96
C ALA A 392 -23.14 2.78 2.46
N ASP A 393 -23.18 3.87 1.75
CA ASP A 393 -22.94 3.91 0.31
C ASP A 393 -21.44 3.96 -0.06
N SER A 394 -20.61 4.67 0.72
CA SER A 394 -19.15 4.76 0.49
C SER A 394 -18.42 3.58 1.13
N ALA A 395 -19.01 2.97 2.16
CA ALA A 395 -18.55 1.73 2.75
C ALA A 395 -18.99 0.49 1.96
N PHE A 396 -19.84 0.64 0.93
CA PHE A 396 -20.34 -0.50 0.16
C PHE A 396 -19.22 -1.40 -0.42
N PRO A 397 -18.13 -0.90 -1.02
CA PRO A 397 -17.05 -1.77 -1.47
C PRO A 397 -16.36 -2.50 -0.33
N LEU A 398 -16.33 -1.90 0.85
CA LEU A 398 -15.73 -2.49 2.04
C LEU A 398 -16.69 -3.46 2.73
N HIS A 399 -17.97 -3.07 2.87
CA HIS A 399 -19.02 -3.98 3.33
C HIS A 399 -19.25 -5.11 2.33
N ALA A 400 -19.04 -4.84 1.04
CA ALA A 400 -19.04 -5.87 0.02
C ALA A 400 -17.78 -6.73 0.11
N ALA A 401 -16.59 -6.20 0.38
CA ALA A 401 -15.40 -6.99 0.63
C ALA A 401 -15.56 -7.85 1.90
N LEU A 402 -16.09 -7.28 2.97
CA LEU A 402 -16.44 -7.99 4.20
C LEU A 402 -17.62 -8.96 4.00
N GLY A 403 -18.57 -8.65 3.14
CA GLY A 403 -19.74 -9.46 2.85
C GLY A 403 -19.63 -10.32 1.59
N MET A 404 -18.73 -10.00 0.65
CA MET A 404 -18.41 -10.78 -0.54
C MET A 404 -17.31 -11.80 -0.29
N GLU A 405 -16.58 -11.76 0.80
CA GLU A 405 -15.94 -12.96 1.29
C GLU A 405 -16.96 -14.09 1.36
N LEU A 406 -18.21 -13.80 1.61
CA LEU A 406 -19.32 -14.75 1.49
C LEU A 406 -19.47 -15.35 0.09
N THR A 407 -19.35 -14.55 -0.97
CA THR A 407 -19.42 -15.03 -2.36
C THR A 407 -18.07 -15.47 -2.91
N GLN A 408 -16.96 -14.90 -2.44
CA GLN A 408 -15.61 -15.33 -2.76
C GLN A 408 -15.27 -16.68 -2.15
N THR A 409 -15.70 -16.93 -0.93
CA THR A 409 -15.54 -18.21 -0.25
C THR A 409 -16.15 -19.35 -1.07
N LEU A 410 -17.19 -19.06 -1.86
CA LEU A 410 -17.72 -20.00 -2.85
C LEU A 410 -16.71 -20.33 -3.96
N PHE A 411 -15.65 -19.55 -4.13
CA PHE A 411 -14.69 -19.69 -5.23
C PHE A 411 -13.22 -19.83 -4.80
N VAL A 412 -12.83 -19.53 -3.56
CA VAL A 412 -11.41 -19.36 -3.17
C VAL A 412 -10.92 -20.37 -2.13
N GLY A 413 -11.77 -20.93 -1.27
CA GLY A 413 -11.32 -21.92 -0.28
C GLY A 413 -12.43 -22.83 0.24
N PRO A 414 -12.07 -24.10 0.58
CA PRO A 414 -13.05 -25.07 1.08
C PRO A 414 -13.39 -24.89 2.57
N ASP A 415 -12.60 -24.13 3.34
CA ASP A 415 -12.65 -24.08 4.80
C ASP A 415 -13.07 -22.68 5.29
N VAL A 416 -14.30 -22.56 5.79
CA VAL A 416 -14.92 -21.29 6.17
C VAL A 416 -15.06 -21.18 7.68
N LEU A 417 -14.63 -20.08 8.28
CA LEU A 417 -14.93 -19.71 9.65
C LEU A 417 -15.91 -18.54 9.67
N LEU A 418 -17.18 -18.82 9.99
CA LEU A 418 -18.21 -17.80 10.20
C LEU A 418 -18.03 -17.16 11.57
N VAL A 419 -17.98 -15.84 11.63
CA VAL A 419 -17.96 -15.01 12.84
C VAL A 419 -19.21 -14.13 12.88
N GLU A 420 -19.56 -13.55 14.03
CA GLU A 420 -20.80 -12.79 14.12
C GLU A 420 -20.75 -11.46 13.40
N GLY A 421 -19.64 -10.74 13.53
CA GLY A 421 -19.49 -9.40 12.97
C GLY A 421 -18.10 -9.09 12.41
N PRO A 422 -17.96 -7.96 11.70
CA PRO A 422 -16.68 -7.50 11.19
C PRO A 422 -15.67 -7.15 12.28
N SER A 423 -16.12 -6.72 13.47
CA SER A 423 -15.25 -6.49 14.64
C SER A 423 -14.51 -7.78 15.04
N ASP A 424 -15.18 -8.92 14.96
CA ASP A 424 -14.62 -10.22 15.35
C ASP A 424 -13.49 -10.62 14.41
N VAL A 425 -13.65 -10.35 13.12
CA VAL A 425 -12.58 -10.55 12.13
C VAL A 425 -11.33 -9.77 12.54
N VAL A 426 -11.49 -8.48 12.86
CA VAL A 426 -10.38 -7.59 13.26
C VAL A 426 -9.69 -8.09 14.54
N TYR A 427 -10.48 -8.44 15.56
CA TYR A 427 -9.92 -8.90 16.82
C TYR A 427 -9.24 -10.27 16.70
N LEU A 428 -9.84 -11.20 15.95
CA LEU A 428 -9.28 -12.53 15.73
C LEU A 428 -7.95 -12.45 14.97
N GLN A 429 -7.88 -11.60 13.95
CA GLN A 429 -6.64 -11.36 13.19
C GLN A 429 -5.56 -10.74 14.07
N TYR A 430 -5.90 -9.69 14.83
CA TYR A 430 -4.96 -9.07 15.75
C TYR A 430 -4.38 -10.08 16.76
N LEU A 431 -5.23 -10.92 17.36
CA LEU A 431 -4.79 -11.94 18.31
C LEU A 431 -3.93 -13.01 17.63
N SER A 432 -4.26 -13.40 16.41
CA SER A 432 -3.45 -14.29 15.56
C SER A 432 -2.04 -13.71 15.32
N ASP A 433 -1.95 -12.46 14.90
CA ASP A 433 -0.68 -11.77 14.67
C ASP A 433 0.17 -11.64 15.94
N GLN A 434 -0.47 -11.35 17.07
CA GLN A 434 0.21 -11.30 18.37
C GLN A 434 0.77 -12.67 18.78
N LEU A 435 0.08 -13.76 18.47
CA LEU A 435 0.58 -15.12 18.70
C LEU A 435 1.80 -15.40 17.81
N VAL A 436 1.75 -15.09 16.53
CA VAL A 436 2.87 -15.26 15.60
C VAL A 436 4.09 -14.44 16.06
N LYS A 437 3.91 -13.19 16.47
CA LYS A 437 4.97 -12.35 17.06
C LYS A 437 5.57 -12.93 18.33
N ASN A 438 4.85 -13.81 19.03
CA ASN A 438 5.31 -14.56 20.21
C ASN A 438 5.86 -15.95 19.86
N GLY A 439 6.03 -16.27 18.56
CA GLY A 439 6.53 -17.57 18.11
C GLY A 439 5.54 -18.73 18.30
N LYS A 440 4.25 -18.42 18.45
CA LYS A 440 3.16 -19.40 18.56
C LYS A 440 2.39 -19.48 17.24
N PRO A 441 1.70 -20.60 16.95
CA PRO A 441 0.87 -20.71 15.76
C PRO A 441 -0.26 -19.66 15.79
N GLY A 442 -0.40 -18.92 14.70
CA GLY A 442 -1.57 -18.10 14.42
C GLY A 442 -2.73 -18.89 13.82
N LEU A 443 -3.75 -18.19 13.35
CA LEU A 443 -4.84 -18.78 12.58
C LEU A 443 -4.28 -19.34 11.27
N ASP A 444 -4.66 -20.58 10.93
CA ASP A 444 -4.20 -21.25 9.71
C ASP A 444 -4.72 -20.48 8.46
N GLU A 445 -3.86 -20.25 7.49
CA GLU A 445 -4.17 -19.47 6.27
C GLU A 445 -5.27 -20.09 5.40
N ARG A 446 -5.59 -21.36 5.59
CA ARG A 446 -6.72 -22.02 4.93
C ARG A 446 -8.07 -21.49 5.37
N TRP A 447 -8.16 -20.93 6.59
CA TRP A 447 -9.42 -20.38 7.07
C TRP A 447 -9.78 -19.08 6.37
N VAL A 448 -10.96 -19.07 5.78
CA VAL A 448 -11.59 -17.86 5.25
C VAL A 448 -12.58 -17.33 6.27
N LEU A 449 -12.30 -16.14 6.81
CA LEU A 449 -13.13 -15.49 7.83
C LEU A 449 -14.32 -14.79 7.18
N VAL A 450 -15.52 -15.08 7.64
CA VAL A 450 -16.76 -14.55 7.07
C VAL A 450 -17.67 -13.99 8.16
N PRO A 451 -17.95 -12.68 8.19
CA PRO A 451 -18.91 -12.10 9.13
C PRO A 451 -20.35 -12.40 8.70
N GLY A 452 -21.09 -13.13 9.54
CA GLY A 452 -22.46 -13.59 9.27
C GLY A 452 -23.58 -12.59 9.60
N GLY A 453 -23.25 -11.45 10.22
CA GLY A 453 -24.24 -10.44 10.63
C GLY A 453 -25.12 -10.85 11.81
N GLY A 454 -24.58 -11.67 12.70
CA GLY A 454 -25.19 -12.17 13.93
C GLY A 454 -25.69 -13.61 13.84
N ILE A 455 -25.65 -14.32 14.97
CA ILE A 455 -25.95 -15.77 15.08
C ILE A 455 -27.30 -16.17 14.49
N ALA A 456 -28.31 -15.32 14.56
CA ALA A 456 -29.64 -15.58 14.02
C ALA A 456 -29.70 -15.71 12.49
N LYS A 457 -28.72 -15.11 11.76
CA LYS A 457 -28.64 -15.14 10.30
C LYS A 457 -27.76 -16.27 9.77
N LEU A 458 -26.92 -16.86 10.61
CA LEU A 458 -25.99 -17.92 10.23
C LEU A 458 -26.67 -19.15 9.56
N PRO A 459 -27.87 -19.63 9.99
CA PRO A 459 -28.53 -20.71 9.28
C PRO A 459 -28.88 -20.41 7.83
N ALA A 460 -29.27 -19.16 7.53
CA ALA A 460 -29.55 -18.73 6.16
C ALA A 460 -28.24 -18.70 5.30
N PHE A 461 -27.14 -18.28 5.91
CA PHE A 461 -25.82 -18.33 5.27
C PHE A 461 -25.39 -19.77 4.97
N LEU A 462 -25.51 -20.67 5.94
CA LEU A 462 -25.20 -22.10 5.77
C LEU A 462 -26.00 -22.75 4.65
N ALA A 463 -27.26 -22.34 4.45
CA ALA A 463 -28.08 -22.82 3.35
C ALA A 463 -27.56 -22.35 1.97
N LEU A 464 -26.97 -21.14 1.88
CA LEU A 464 -26.32 -20.63 0.65
C LEU A 464 -25.06 -21.41 0.30
N PHE A 465 -24.29 -21.87 1.27
CA PHE A 465 -23.11 -22.71 1.07
C PHE A 465 -23.47 -24.15 0.65
N GLY A 466 -24.75 -24.50 0.72
CA GLY A 466 -25.27 -25.84 0.46
C GLY A 466 -25.04 -26.42 -0.93
N ALA A 467 -24.72 -25.59 -1.92
CA ALA A 467 -24.47 -26.03 -3.30
C ALA A 467 -23.00 -26.45 -3.58
N ASN A 468 -22.06 -26.10 -2.70
CA ASN A 468 -20.62 -26.36 -2.88
C ASN A 468 -20.09 -27.26 -1.75
N ASN A 469 -19.08 -28.10 -2.04
CA ASN A 469 -18.45 -29.01 -1.07
C ASN A 469 -17.62 -28.29 0.01
N MET A 470 -18.14 -27.23 0.62
CA MET A 470 -17.43 -26.44 1.62
C MET A 470 -17.69 -26.96 3.02
N LYS A 471 -16.67 -26.90 3.86
CA LYS A 471 -16.76 -27.20 5.29
C LYS A 471 -16.79 -25.88 6.07
N VAL A 472 -17.70 -25.78 7.02
CA VAL A 472 -17.93 -24.54 7.76
C VAL A 472 -17.69 -24.77 9.25
N ALA A 473 -16.98 -23.85 9.89
CA ALA A 473 -16.96 -23.70 11.35
C ALA A 473 -17.63 -22.37 11.72
N VAL A 474 -18.17 -22.30 12.92
CA VAL A 474 -18.84 -21.10 13.46
C VAL A 474 -18.17 -20.71 14.76
N LEU A 475 -17.80 -19.44 14.87
CA LEU A 475 -17.37 -18.81 16.11
C LEU A 475 -18.44 -17.80 16.52
N SER A 476 -18.99 -17.97 17.71
CA SER A 476 -20.05 -17.11 18.23
C SER A 476 -19.76 -16.64 19.65
N ASP A 477 -20.30 -15.49 19.98
CA ASP A 477 -20.42 -15.03 21.35
C ASP A 477 -21.26 -16.02 22.17
N SER A 478 -21.18 -15.91 23.46
CA SER A 478 -21.96 -16.75 24.36
C SER A 478 -22.90 -15.89 25.19
N SER A 479 -24.19 -16.09 24.99
CA SER A 479 -25.24 -15.53 25.86
C SER A 479 -26.34 -16.58 26.13
N VAL A 480 -27.07 -16.37 27.20
CA VAL A 480 -28.18 -17.26 27.58
C VAL A 480 -29.27 -17.32 26.51
N ASP A 481 -29.42 -16.23 25.74
CA ASP A 481 -30.46 -16.13 24.70
C ASP A 481 -30.08 -16.87 23.42
N ASP A 482 -28.78 -17.18 23.20
CA ASP A 482 -28.26 -17.76 21.95
C ASP A 482 -28.29 -19.30 21.92
N GLU A 483 -28.55 -19.98 23.04
CA GLU A 483 -28.55 -21.43 23.11
C GLU A 483 -29.45 -22.12 22.07
N ARG A 484 -30.62 -21.53 21.77
CA ARG A 484 -31.55 -22.11 20.77
C ARG A 484 -30.99 -22.02 19.36
N SER A 485 -30.29 -20.93 19.05
CA SER A 485 -29.65 -20.68 17.76
C SER A 485 -28.45 -21.62 17.56
N VAL A 486 -27.62 -21.78 18.59
CA VAL A 486 -26.49 -22.72 18.61
C VAL A 486 -26.96 -24.17 18.39
N ARG A 487 -28.01 -24.62 19.08
CA ARG A 487 -28.57 -25.99 18.89
C ARG A 487 -29.09 -26.22 17.47
N ARG A 488 -29.67 -25.20 16.82
CA ARG A 488 -30.08 -25.28 15.41
C ARG A 488 -28.88 -25.41 14.46
N LEU A 489 -27.77 -24.71 14.73
CA LEU A 489 -26.56 -24.80 13.95
C LEU A 489 -25.93 -26.20 14.06
N GLN A 490 -25.86 -26.78 15.25
CA GLN A 490 -25.28 -28.11 15.50
C GLN A 490 -25.94 -29.25 14.72
N GLY A 491 -27.17 -29.05 14.24
CA GLY A 491 -27.93 -30.05 13.44
C GLY A 491 -27.66 -29.98 11.93
N ILE A 492 -26.72 -29.19 11.46
CA ILE A 492 -26.46 -29.00 10.03
C ILE A 492 -25.28 -29.88 9.58
N ASP A 493 -25.53 -30.82 8.65
CA ASP A 493 -24.57 -31.85 8.18
C ASP A 493 -23.26 -31.34 7.57
N ARG A 494 -23.12 -30.02 7.32
CA ARG A 494 -21.96 -29.42 6.67
C ARG A 494 -21.00 -28.70 7.60
N LEU A 495 -21.32 -28.67 8.86
CA LEU A 495 -20.40 -28.19 9.87
C LEU A 495 -19.28 -29.22 10.10
N TYR A 496 -18.08 -28.73 10.35
CA TYR A 496 -17.06 -29.57 10.95
C TYR A 496 -17.62 -30.24 12.21
N HIS A 497 -17.26 -31.48 12.46
CA HIS A 497 -17.63 -32.13 13.71
C HIS A 497 -17.08 -31.36 14.90
N GLY A 498 -17.93 -30.78 15.73
CA GLY A 498 -17.55 -29.83 16.77
C GLY A 498 -17.20 -28.44 16.24
N GLY A 499 -17.68 -28.08 15.03
CA GLY A 499 -17.36 -26.82 14.35
C GLY A 499 -18.17 -25.62 14.83
N VAL A 500 -18.99 -25.72 15.88
CA VAL A 500 -19.55 -24.56 16.58
C VAL A 500 -18.70 -24.31 17.83
N ILE A 501 -17.99 -23.22 17.86
CA ILE A 501 -17.13 -22.79 18.97
C ILE A 501 -17.76 -21.57 19.60
N GLN A 502 -18.07 -21.64 20.89
CA GLN A 502 -18.58 -20.52 21.66
C GLN A 502 -17.45 -19.88 22.49
N ILE A 503 -17.40 -18.55 22.53
CA ILE A 503 -16.40 -17.81 23.28
C ILE A 503 -16.43 -18.15 24.77
N GLY A 504 -17.63 -18.31 25.35
CA GLY A 504 -17.77 -18.69 26.75
C GLY A 504 -17.11 -20.02 27.10
N ASP A 505 -17.17 -21.01 26.20
CA ASP A 505 -16.52 -22.32 26.39
C ASP A 505 -14.97 -22.19 26.41
N VAL A 506 -14.44 -21.21 25.70
CA VAL A 506 -13.00 -20.94 25.67
C VAL A 506 -12.59 -20.17 26.93
N LEU A 507 -13.44 -19.25 27.39
CA LEU A 507 -13.23 -18.48 28.63
C LEU A 507 -13.52 -19.28 29.90
N GLY A 508 -14.15 -20.46 29.79
CA GLY A 508 -14.54 -21.27 30.93
C GLY A 508 -15.70 -20.64 31.75
N ARG A 509 -16.57 -19.87 31.11
CA ARG A 509 -17.72 -19.18 31.73
C ARG A 509 -18.93 -19.19 30.78
N PRO A 510 -20.19 -19.09 31.31
CA PRO A 510 -21.39 -19.21 30.47
C PRO A 510 -21.60 -18.05 29.49
N GLU A 511 -21.03 -16.89 29.76
CA GLU A 511 -21.15 -15.71 28.92
C GLU A 511 -19.77 -15.18 28.51
N GLY A 512 -19.66 -14.70 27.29
CA GLY A 512 -18.41 -14.09 26.78
C GLY A 512 -18.58 -13.59 25.37
N ASP A 513 -17.88 -12.48 25.08
CA ASP A 513 -17.81 -11.84 23.78
C ASP A 513 -16.40 -11.96 23.22
N MET A 514 -16.24 -11.71 21.93
CA MET A 514 -14.94 -11.69 21.28
C MET A 514 -13.97 -10.69 21.92
N GLU A 515 -14.46 -9.57 22.41
CA GLU A 515 -13.71 -8.53 23.11
C GLU A 515 -13.13 -9.01 24.45
N ASP A 516 -13.74 -10.01 25.08
CA ASP A 516 -13.24 -10.60 26.33
C ASP A 516 -11.95 -11.45 26.16
N LEU A 517 -11.55 -11.70 24.91
CA LEU A 517 -10.27 -12.34 24.58
C LEU A 517 -9.11 -11.33 24.58
N LEU A 518 -9.42 -10.03 24.49
CA LEU A 518 -8.44 -8.96 24.63
C LEU A 518 -8.17 -8.67 26.11
N PRO A 519 -6.96 -8.19 26.47
CA PRO A 519 -6.75 -7.61 27.79
C PRO A 519 -7.74 -6.47 28.05
N GLU A 520 -8.48 -6.50 29.16
CA GLU A 520 -9.53 -5.52 29.47
C GLU A 520 -8.99 -4.06 29.38
N ARG A 521 -7.73 -3.83 29.83
CA ARG A 521 -7.10 -2.51 29.72
C ARG A 521 -6.95 -2.06 28.28
N LEU A 522 -6.56 -2.97 27.40
CA LEU A 522 -6.42 -2.69 25.97
C LEU A 522 -7.79 -2.32 25.37
N TYR A 523 -8.84 -3.08 25.69
CA TYR A 523 -10.17 -2.78 25.15
C TYR A 523 -10.65 -1.40 25.62
N VAL A 524 -10.50 -1.05 26.90
CA VAL A 524 -10.86 0.27 27.42
C VAL A 524 -10.05 1.38 26.76
N GLU A 525 -8.76 1.16 26.50
CA GLU A 525 -7.91 2.10 25.75
C GLU A 525 -8.43 2.31 24.32
N LEU A 526 -8.82 1.25 23.62
CA LEU A 526 -9.41 1.34 22.28
C LEU A 526 -10.75 2.09 22.28
N VAL A 527 -11.57 1.90 23.30
CA VAL A 527 -12.81 2.67 23.50
C VAL A 527 -12.50 4.15 23.70
N ASN A 528 -11.53 4.48 24.56
CA ASN A 528 -11.11 5.87 24.80
C ASN A 528 -10.60 6.54 23.52
N ASP A 529 -9.80 5.86 22.74
CA ASP A 529 -9.31 6.35 21.44
C ASP A 529 -10.44 6.56 20.44
N ALA A 530 -11.37 5.61 20.36
CA ALA A 530 -12.50 5.68 19.44
C ALA A 530 -13.47 6.83 19.76
N TYR A 531 -13.61 7.17 21.05
CA TYR A 531 -14.59 8.16 21.54
C TYR A 531 -13.95 9.38 22.18
N GLN A 532 -12.68 9.69 21.86
CA GLN A 532 -11.93 10.81 22.43
C GLN A 532 -12.72 12.13 22.40
N GLY A 533 -13.38 12.44 21.29
CA GLY A 533 -14.21 13.64 21.15
C GLY A 533 -15.46 13.65 22.05
N SER A 534 -16.06 12.49 22.28
CA SER A 534 -17.28 12.37 23.11
C SER A 534 -16.99 12.30 24.60
N LEU A 535 -15.78 11.92 24.98
CA LEU A 535 -15.34 11.80 26.37
C LEU A 535 -14.89 13.14 26.98
N SER A 536 -14.76 14.20 26.14
CA SER A 536 -14.48 15.58 26.62
C SER A 536 -13.30 15.68 27.60
N GLY A 537 -12.24 14.89 27.37
CA GLY A 537 -11.04 14.86 28.23
C GLY A 537 -11.14 13.99 29.50
N ASN A 538 -12.25 13.28 29.71
CA ASN A 538 -12.45 12.35 30.82
C ASN A 538 -12.44 10.89 30.33
N PRO A 539 -11.28 10.25 30.14
CA PRO A 539 -11.22 8.88 29.67
C PRO A 539 -11.83 7.90 30.66
N LEU A 540 -12.45 6.83 30.13
CA LEU A 540 -12.89 5.71 30.94
C LEU A 540 -11.68 5.03 31.58
N SER A 541 -11.80 4.62 32.82
CA SER A 541 -10.80 3.78 33.50
C SER A 541 -11.44 2.46 33.93
N LEU A 542 -10.68 1.38 33.87
CA LEU A 542 -11.15 0.04 34.18
C LEU A 542 -11.75 -0.06 35.60
N GLU A 543 -11.15 0.67 36.54
CA GLU A 543 -11.55 0.68 37.96
C GLU A 543 -12.90 1.38 38.20
N LYS A 544 -13.34 2.22 37.25
CA LYS A 544 -14.60 2.96 37.32
C LYS A 544 -15.73 2.30 36.54
N LEU A 545 -15.42 1.26 35.76
CA LEU A 545 -16.46 0.51 35.05
C LEU A 545 -17.32 -0.31 36.02
N PRO A 546 -18.63 -0.47 35.74
CA PRO A 546 -19.47 -1.37 36.48
C PRO A 546 -18.91 -2.80 36.55
N ALA A 547 -19.24 -3.54 37.60
CA ALA A 547 -18.87 -4.94 37.71
C ALA A 547 -19.68 -5.80 36.73
N GLY A 548 -19.05 -6.81 36.14
CA GLY A 548 -19.72 -7.75 35.24
C GLY A 548 -18.72 -8.68 34.52
N PRO A 549 -19.18 -9.80 33.99
CA PRO A 549 -18.31 -10.78 33.34
C PRO A 549 -17.87 -10.38 31.92
N ARG A 550 -18.63 -9.51 31.25
CA ARG A 550 -18.40 -9.12 29.85
C ARG A 550 -17.95 -7.67 29.77
N ILE A 551 -16.74 -7.42 29.25
CA ILE A 551 -16.17 -6.07 29.21
C ILE A 551 -17.02 -5.12 28.35
N VAL A 552 -17.61 -5.62 27.26
CA VAL A 552 -18.49 -4.83 26.38
C VAL A 552 -19.70 -4.31 27.17
N LYS A 553 -20.36 -5.16 27.94
CA LYS A 553 -21.54 -4.78 28.74
C LYS A 553 -21.21 -3.77 29.83
N ARG A 554 -20.05 -3.89 30.45
CA ARG A 554 -19.54 -2.91 31.43
C ARG A 554 -19.35 -1.55 30.80
N VAL A 555 -18.80 -1.50 29.59
CA VAL A 555 -18.60 -0.26 28.81
C VAL A 555 -19.95 0.30 28.33
N GLU A 556 -20.86 -0.52 27.81
CA GLU A 556 -22.21 -0.09 27.41
C GLU A 556 -22.93 0.59 28.58
N GLN A 557 -22.90 -0.02 29.78
CA GLN A 557 -23.51 0.57 30.96
C GLN A 557 -22.86 1.92 31.33
N ALA A 558 -21.54 2.02 31.26
CA ALA A 558 -20.86 3.28 31.49
C ALA A 558 -21.23 4.36 30.45
N PHE A 559 -21.48 3.99 29.21
CA PHE A 559 -21.96 4.90 28.17
C PHE A 559 -23.36 5.46 28.49
N ILE A 560 -24.23 4.61 29.01
CA ILE A 560 -25.57 5.01 29.46
C ILE A 560 -25.46 5.93 30.68
N ASP A 561 -24.72 5.53 31.72
CA ASP A 561 -24.62 6.24 32.98
C ASP A 561 -23.98 7.63 32.83
N LEU A 562 -22.98 7.75 31.95
CA LEU A 562 -22.27 8.98 31.67
C LEU A 562 -22.78 9.73 30.44
N ASN A 563 -23.85 9.24 29.79
CA ASN A 563 -24.43 9.79 28.57
C ASN A 563 -23.40 10.01 27.44
N ILE A 564 -22.40 9.15 27.33
CA ILE A 564 -21.38 9.20 26.27
C ILE A 564 -22.04 8.79 24.95
N ASN A 565 -21.85 9.57 23.89
CA ASN A 565 -22.44 9.31 22.57
C ASN A 565 -23.96 9.00 22.64
N LYS A 566 -24.70 9.77 23.43
CA LYS A 566 -26.14 9.57 23.69
C LYS A 566 -26.48 8.19 24.27
N GLY A 567 -25.58 7.64 25.08
CA GLY A 567 -25.73 6.34 25.74
C GLY A 567 -25.56 5.13 24.80
N LYS A 568 -24.96 5.29 23.62
CA LYS A 568 -24.81 4.21 22.65
C LYS A 568 -23.35 3.91 22.34
N LEU A 569 -22.92 2.68 22.61
CA LEU A 569 -21.66 2.14 22.14
C LEU A 569 -21.85 1.54 20.74
N ASN A 570 -20.99 1.91 19.80
CA ASN A 570 -20.87 1.21 18.52
C ASN A 570 -19.70 0.22 18.62
N HIS A 571 -19.98 -1.07 18.55
CA HIS A 571 -19.01 -2.16 18.69
C HIS A 571 -17.89 -2.14 17.64
N TYR A 572 -18.12 -1.53 16.47
CA TYR A 572 -17.11 -1.40 15.43
C TYR A 572 -16.08 -0.30 15.72
N SER A 573 -16.42 0.70 16.55
CA SER A 573 -15.56 1.85 16.79
C SER A 573 -14.25 1.48 17.49
N PRO A 574 -14.22 0.65 18.54
CA PRO A 574 -12.98 0.17 19.16
C PRO A 574 -12.12 -0.68 18.22
N ALA A 575 -12.74 -1.56 17.40
CA ALA A 575 -12.04 -2.33 16.38
C ALA A 575 -11.39 -1.41 15.32
N GLY A 576 -12.10 -0.35 14.89
CA GLY A 576 -11.54 0.68 14.03
C GLY A 576 -10.38 1.45 14.69
N ALA A 577 -10.41 1.71 15.99
CA ALA A 577 -9.30 2.29 16.72
C ALA A 577 -8.08 1.36 16.76
N LEU A 578 -8.29 0.06 16.91
CA LEU A 578 -7.24 -0.96 16.83
C LEU A 578 -6.51 -0.92 15.48
N LEU A 579 -7.26 -0.85 14.38
CA LEU A 579 -6.70 -0.78 13.02
C LEU A 579 -5.84 0.49 12.77
N ARG A 580 -6.12 1.59 13.45
CA ARG A 580 -5.37 2.86 13.31
C ARG A 580 -4.07 2.91 14.10
N LYS A 581 -3.93 2.06 15.13
CA LYS A 581 -2.73 2.06 15.99
C LYS A 581 -1.55 1.37 15.28
N ARG A 582 -0.56 2.15 14.83
CA ARG A 582 0.65 1.64 14.18
C ARG A 582 1.59 0.89 15.13
N ASN A 583 1.72 1.34 16.37
CA ASN A 583 2.68 0.81 17.35
C ASN A 583 1.95 0.15 18.53
N MET A 584 1.43 -1.06 18.30
CA MET A 584 0.85 -1.84 19.39
C MET A 584 1.93 -2.56 20.18
N ARG A 585 1.83 -2.49 21.52
CA ARG A 585 2.72 -3.28 22.38
C ARG A 585 2.55 -4.77 22.09
N LYS A 586 3.62 -5.51 22.25
CA LYS A 586 3.58 -6.96 22.22
C LYS A 586 2.82 -7.46 23.46
N LEU A 587 1.80 -8.28 23.28
CA LEU A 587 1.07 -8.91 24.37
C LEU A 587 1.91 -10.00 25.01
N SER A 588 1.75 -10.19 26.32
CA SER A 588 2.44 -11.26 27.05
C SER A 588 1.83 -12.63 26.75
N GLU A 589 2.53 -13.70 27.09
CA GLU A 589 2.03 -15.07 26.92
C GLU A 589 0.76 -15.33 27.76
N GLU A 590 0.68 -14.72 28.95
CA GLU A 590 -0.48 -14.83 29.84
C GLU A 590 -1.70 -14.15 29.20
N GLU A 591 -1.54 -12.95 28.66
CA GLU A 591 -2.58 -12.20 27.96
C GLU A 591 -3.07 -12.92 26.68
N LEU A 592 -2.22 -13.75 26.06
CA LEU A 592 -2.55 -14.52 24.85
C LEU A 592 -2.99 -15.97 25.13
N SER A 593 -3.04 -16.40 26.38
CA SER A 593 -3.31 -17.80 26.73
C SER A 593 -4.67 -18.28 26.21
N THR A 594 -5.71 -17.49 26.39
CA THR A 594 -7.08 -17.80 25.95
C THR A 594 -7.22 -17.72 24.43
N ALA A 595 -6.59 -16.71 23.79
CA ALA A 595 -6.56 -16.58 22.34
C ALA A 595 -5.81 -17.77 21.69
N SER A 596 -4.72 -18.22 22.29
CA SER A 596 -3.99 -19.42 21.86
C SER A 596 -4.84 -20.68 21.91
N LEU A 597 -5.64 -20.84 22.98
CA LEU A 597 -6.57 -21.95 23.11
C LEU A 597 -7.65 -21.91 22.03
N LEU A 598 -8.25 -20.73 21.79
CA LEU A 598 -9.25 -20.53 20.74
C LEU A 598 -8.68 -20.90 19.36
N ILE A 599 -7.56 -20.30 18.97
CA ILE A 599 -6.95 -20.52 17.65
C ILE A 599 -6.53 -21.99 17.48
N SER A 600 -6.01 -22.63 18.53
CA SER A 600 -5.71 -24.06 18.50
C SER A 600 -6.94 -24.92 18.28
N ARG A 601 -8.11 -24.59 18.90
CA ARG A 601 -9.36 -25.29 18.66
C ARG A 601 -9.85 -25.11 17.23
N ILE A 602 -9.80 -23.88 16.70
CA ILE A 602 -10.21 -23.56 15.32
C ILE A 602 -9.34 -24.34 14.34
N ASN A 603 -8.00 -24.24 14.44
CA ASN A 603 -7.07 -24.93 13.55
C ASN A 603 -7.19 -26.46 13.66
N GLY A 604 -7.51 -26.97 14.84
CA GLY A 604 -7.73 -28.38 15.07
C GLY A 604 -8.90 -28.99 14.29
N LEU A 605 -9.83 -28.18 13.80
CA LEU A 605 -10.92 -28.63 12.94
C LEU A 605 -10.45 -29.03 11.54
N LEU A 606 -9.41 -28.38 11.01
CA LEU A 606 -8.85 -28.65 9.68
C LEU A 606 -8.20 -30.05 9.58
N ASN A 607 -7.85 -30.64 10.71
CA ASN A 607 -7.16 -31.94 10.77
C ASN A 607 -8.14 -33.09 11.07
N LYS A 608 -9.45 -32.81 11.14
CA LYS A 608 -10.51 -33.77 11.31
C LYS A 608 -11.32 -33.94 10.02
#